data_22d408f5252ab49c31c26afa327a6404
#
_entry.id   22d408f5252ab49c31c26afa327a6404
#
_cell.length_a   1.000
_cell.length_b   1.000
_cell.length_c   1.000
_cell.angle_alpha   90.00
_cell.angle_beta   90.00
_cell.angle_gamma   90.00
#
_symmetry.space_group_name_H-M   'P 1'
#
loop_
_entity.id
_entity.type
_entity.pdbx_description
1 polymer ?
#
loop_
_entity_poly.entity_id
_entity_poly.type
_entity_poly.pdbx_seq_one_letter_code
_entity_poly.pdbx_strand_id
1 'polypeptide(L)'
;MKYNLLIVVLAINCNLISFSQNNNSMKQPIAEKKTKELISHGHQRSDDYFWMNERDSESVLSHLEKENAYTANYFTSLQGLTSTILDEFEKRIDPNETSSPFTMNGRMYQVRNVEGKDYSQVYLLEGMKESLFFDENERAKGKSFYDLSDWVPSPNNALLAIGEDFIGRRSYTITFRDNKTGKFLKDKI
;
A
#
# COMPACT_ATOMS: atom_id res chain seq x y z
N MET A 1 70.84 6.70 -47.04
CA MET A 1 70.11 5.97 -45.99
C MET A 1 68.64 6.33 -46.08
N LYS A 2 67.80 5.40 -46.54
CA LYS A 2 66.37 5.63 -46.69
C LYS A 2 65.70 4.93 -45.47
N TYR A 3 65.00 5.69 -44.62
CA TYR A 3 64.21 5.17 -43.51
C TYR A 3 62.81 4.86 -44.04
N ASN A 4 62.45 3.58 -44.05
CA ASN A 4 61.06 3.14 -44.28
C ASN A 4 60.29 3.29 -43.01
N LEU A 5 59.31 4.18 -42.95
CA LEU A 5 58.37 4.33 -41.86
C LEU A 5 57.26 3.32 -42.07
N LEU A 6 57.28 2.30 -41.23
CA LEU A 6 56.19 1.25 -41.16
C LEU A 6 55.05 1.78 -40.33
N ILE A 7 53.97 2.21 -40.99
CA ILE A 7 52.73 2.59 -40.31
C ILE A 7 51.94 1.34 -39.99
N VAL A 8 51.92 0.94 -38.71
CA VAL A 8 51.02 -0.12 -38.19
C VAL A 8 49.67 0.51 -37.94
N VAL A 9 48.69 0.25 -38.81
CA VAL A 9 47.29 0.61 -38.58
C VAL A 9 46.66 -0.44 -37.64
N LEU A 10 46.52 -0.06 -36.38
CA LEU A 10 45.80 -0.87 -35.38
C LEU A 10 44.30 -0.71 -35.64
N ALA A 11 43.67 -1.67 -36.30
CA ALA A 11 42.23 -1.73 -36.48
C ALA A 11 41.58 -2.15 -35.12
N ILE A 12 41.08 -1.19 -34.37
CA ILE A 12 40.25 -1.45 -33.20
C ILE A 12 38.87 -1.92 -33.66
N ASN A 13 38.65 -3.24 -33.65
CA ASN A 13 37.34 -3.79 -33.82
C ASN A 13 36.50 -3.48 -32.57
N CYS A 14 35.78 -2.37 -32.59
CA CYS A 14 34.67 -2.14 -31.67
C CYS A 14 33.52 -3.11 -32.03
N ASN A 15 33.49 -4.25 -31.39
CA ASN A 15 32.26 -5.06 -31.37
C ASN A 15 31.22 -4.27 -30.61
N LEU A 16 30.40 -3.49 -31.34
CA LEU A 16 29.14 -2.99 -30.83
C LEU A 16 28.26 -4.21 -30.55
N ILE A 17 28.24 -4.65 -29.29
CA ILE A 17 27.24 -5.59 -28.81
C ILE A 17 25.93 -4.81 -28.87
N SER A 18 25.24 -4.92 -30.01
CA SER A 18 23.86 -4.50 -30.12
C SER A 18 23.05 -5.42 -29.18
N PHE A 19 22.71 -4.93 -28.00
CA PHE A 19 21.65 -5.54 -27.22
C PHE A 19 20.37 -5.37 -28.05
N SER A 20 20.09 -6.36 -28.87
CA SER A 20 18.77 -6.54 -29.45
C SER A 20 17.83 -6.79 -28.27
N GLN A 21 17.19 -5.74 -27.79
CA GLN A 21 16.02 -5.90 -26.94
C GLN A 21 15.02 -6.69 -27.76
N ASN A 22 14.83 -7.95 -27.37
CA ASN A 22 13.77 -8.79 -27.89
C ASN A 22 12.44 -8.11 -27.47
N ASN A 23 11.95 -7.20 -28.33
CA ASN A 23 10.69 -6.49 -28.15
C ASN A 23 9.52 -7.44 -28.41
N ASN A 24 9.43 -8.53 -27.64
CA ASN A 24 8.19 -9.24 -27.41
C ASN A 24 7.40 -8.50 -26.31
N SER A 25 7.35 -7.17 -26.42
CA SER A 25 6.62 -6.36 -25.48
C SER A 25 5.13 -6.56 -25.72
N MET A 26 4.42 -7.07 -24.72
CA MET A 26 2.96 -7.06 -24.70
C MET A 26 2.50 -5.63 -25.01
N LYS A 27 1.55 -5.48 -25.93
CA LYS A 27 1.02 -4.15 -26.27
C LYS A 27 0.24 -3.59 -25.07
N GLN A 28 0.45 -2.30 -24.81
CA GLN A 28 -0.32 -1.59 -23.81
C GLN A 28 -1.83 -1.71 -24.13
N PRO A 29 -2.66 -2.10 -23.15
CA PRO A 29 -4.09 -2.10 -23.32
C PRO A 29 -4.63 -0.69 -23.63
N ILE A 30 -5.64 -0.64 -24.45
CA ILE A 30 -6.32 0.62 -24.78
C ILE A 30 -7.79 0.46 -24.37
N ALA A 31 -8.24 1.37 -23.51
CA ALA A 31 -9.64 1.40 -23.09
C ALA A 31 -10.55 1.71 -24.28
N GLU A 32 -11.62 0.95 -24.43
CA GLU A 32 -12.63 1.17 -25.45
C GLU A 32 -13.38 2.47 -25.18
N LYS A 33 -13.57 3.28 -26.24
CA LYS A 33 -14.40 4.47 -26.17
C LYS A 33 -15.88 4.12 -26.32
N LYS A 34 -16.67 4.38 -25.30
CA LYS A 34 -18.14 4.22 -25.26
C LYS A 34 -18.76 5.52 -24.83
N THR A 35 -18.94 6.43 -25.78
CA THR A 35 -19.40 7.78 -25.50
C THR A 35 -20.77 7.77 -24.80
N LYS A 36 -20.86 8.46 -23.65
CA LYS A 36 -22.09 8.71 -22.92
C LYS A 36 -22.30 10.22 -22.75
N GLU A 37 -23.50 10.68 -23.14
CA GLU A 37 -23.92 12.06 -22.88
C GLU A 37 -24.41 12.18 -21.43
N LEU A 38 -23.87 13.16 -20.71
CA LEU A 38 -24.20 13.46 -19.33
C LEU A 38 -24.78 14.89 -19.26
N ILE A 39 -25.94 15.02 -18.64
CA ILE A 39 -26.58 16.31 -18.43
C ILE A 39 -26.68 16.55 -16.92
N SER A 40 -26.12 17.64 -16.44
CA SER A 40 -26.20 18.04 -15.04
C SER A 40 -26.33 19.56 -14.94
N HIS A 41 -27.29 20.04 -14.18
CA HIS A 41 -27.54 21.49 -13.98
C HIS A 41 -27.64 22.30 -15.29
N GLY A 42 -28.22 21.73 -16.35
CA GLY A 42 -28.32 22.35 -17.66
C GLY A 42 -27.05 22.32 -18.52
N HIS A 43 -25.96 21.75 -18.04
CA HIS A 43 -24.74 21.56 -18.82
C HIS A 43 -24.69 20.15 -19.38
N GLN A 44 -24.36 20.04 -20.65
CA GLN A 44 -24.16 18.77 -21.36
C GLN A 44 -22.65 18.53 -21.57
N ARG A 45 -22.22 17.32 -21.34
CA ARG A 45 -20.85 16.87 -21.63
C ARG A 45 -20.87 15.42 -22.13
N SER A 46 -19.92 15.09 -23.00
CA SER A 46 -19.67 13.72 -23.45
C SER A 46 -18.52 13.10 -22.63
N ASP A 47 -18.67 11.84 -22.28
CA ASP A 47 -17.65 11.08 -21.58
C ASP A 47 -17.49 9.70 -22.24
N ASP A 48 -16.34 9.48 -22.89
CA ASP A 48 -16.03 8.24 -23.60
C ASP A 48 -15.74 7.06 -22.66
N TYR A 49 -15.47 7.35 -21.41
CA TYR A 49 -15.02 6.35 -20.43
C TYR A 49 -15.95 6.23 -19.22
N PHE A 50 -17.14 6.78 -19.28
CA PHE A 50 -18.11 6.70 -18.18
C PHE A 50 -18.43 5.28 -17.75
N TRP A 51 -18.35 4.31 -18.67
CA TRP A 51 -18.55 2.90 -18.41
C TRP A 51 -17.59 2.32 -17.34
N MET A 52 -16.44 2.94 -17.14
CA MET A 52 -15.48 2.53 -16.09
C MET A 52 -15.99 2.76 -14.65
N ASN A 53 -17.10 3.51 -14.47
CA ASN A 53 -17.78 3.65 -13.18
C ASN A 53 -18.53 2.37 -12.76
N GLU A 54 -18.83 1.48 -13.70
CA GLU A 54 -19.51 0.21 -13.45
C GLU A 54 -18.49 -0.84 -12.99
N ARG A 55 -17.98 -0.66 -11.78
CA ARG A 55 -16.80 -1.36 -11.23
C ARG A 55 -16.86 -2.87 -11.33
N ASP A 56 -18.05 -3.46 -11.19
CA ASP A 56 -18.24 -4.93 -11.16
C ASP A 56 -18.65 -5.48 -12.53
N SER A 57 -18.72 -4.64 -13.57
CA SER A 57 -19.02 -5.10 -14.91
C SER A 57 -17.86 -5.89 -15.52
N GLU A 58 -18.18 -6.93 -16.30
CA GLU A 58 -17.20 -7.77 -16.98
C GLU A 58 -16.23 -6.95 -17.85
N SER A 59 -16.72 -5.89 -18.49
CA SER A 59 -15.91 -5.02 -19.35
C SER A 59 -14.83 -4.26 -18.56
N VAL A 60 -15.17 -3.77 -17.36
CA VAL A 60 -14.20 -3.09 -16.47
C VAL A 60 -13.20 -4.09 -15.92
N LEU A 61 -13.67 -5.22 -15.39
CA LEU A 61 -12.80 -6.25 -14.82
C LEU A 61 -11.82 -6.79 -15.87
N SER A 62 -12.31 -7.12 -17.08
CA SER A 62 -11.44 -7.57 -18.17
C SER A 62 -10.40 -6.53 -18.61
N HIS A 63 -10.76 -5.23 -18.60
CA HIS A 63 -9.80 -4.17 -18.89
C HIS A 63 -8.72 -4.08 -17.80
N LEU A 64 -9.10 -4.11 -16.54
CA LEU A 64 -8.16 -4.10 -15.41
C LEU A 64 -7.22 -5.32 -15.40
N GLU A 65 -7.73 -6.49 -15.72
CA GLU A 65 -6.91 -7.71 -15.85
C GLU A 65 -5.84 -7.58 -16.95
N LYS A 66 -6.19 -6.97 -18.09
CA LYS A 66 -5.21 -6.70 -19.16
C LYS A 66 -4.15 -5.69 -18.74
N GLU A 67 -4.54 -4.63 -18.03
CA GLU A 67 -3.61 -3.63 -17.49
C GLU A 67 -2.65 -4.28 -16.47
N ASN A 68 -3.18 -5.12 -15.58
CA ASN A 68 -2.37 -5.86 -14.61
C ASN A 68 -1.38 -6.81 -15.29
N ALA A 69 -1.84 -7.53 -16.32
CA ALA A 69 -0.98 -8.43 -17.09
C ALA A 69 0.13 -7.67 -17.83
N TYR A 70 -0.19 -6.53 -18.42
CA TYR A 70 0.78 -5.66 -19.06
C TYR A 70 1.83 -5.15 -18.06
N THR A 71 1.39 -4.67 -16.90
CA THR A 71 2.26 -4.21 -15.81
C THR A 71 3.19 -5.32 -15.32
N ALA A 72 2.64 -6.50 -15.05
CA ALA A 72 3.43 -7.66 -14.61
C ALA A 72 4.50 -8.06 -15.66
N ASN A 73 4.14 -8.05 -16.94
CA ASN A 73 5.07 -8.33 -18.03
C ASN A 73 6.19 -7.26 -18.11
N TYR A 74 5.85 -5.99 -17.98
CA TYR A 74 6.82 -4.89 -17.98
C TYR A 74 7.86 -5.04 -16.86
N PHE A 75 7.40 -5.36 -15.64
CA PHE A 75 8.28 -5.52 -14.48
C PHE A 75 9.04 -6.83 -14.43
N THR A 76 8.75 -7.80 -15.30
CA THR A 76 9.45 -9.10 -15.32
C THR A 76 10.98 -8.92 -15.44
N SER A 77 11.43 -8.04 -16.32
CA SER A 77 12.86 -7.78 -16.51
C SER A 77 13.52 -6.99 -15.37
N LEU A 78 12.72 -6.38 -14.50
CA LEU A 78 13.16 -5.54 -13.39
C LEU A 78 13.09 -6.25 -12.03
N GLN A 79 12.67 -7.51 -11.98
CA GLN A 79 12.48 -8.25 -10.72
C GLN A 79 13.73 -8.26 -9.83
N GLY A 80 14.91 -8.46 -10.41
CA GLY A 80 16.17 -8.42 -9.65
C GLY A 80 16.43 -7.07 -9.00
N LEU A 81 16.18 -5.98 -9.72
CA LEU A 81 16.30 -4.62 -9.18
C LEU A 81 15.25 -4.35 -8.11
N THR A 82 14.00 -4.76 -8.34
CA THR A 82 12.90 -4.61 -7.39
C THR A 82 13.23 -5.33 -6.07
N SER A 83 13.68 -6.60 -6.13
CA SER A 83 14.11 -7.33 -4.94
C SER A 83 15.24 -6.64 -4.20
N THR A 84 16.27 -6.17 -4.93
CA THR A 84 17.40 -5.47 -4.31
C THR A 84 16.94 -4.20 -3.56
N ILE A 85 16.07 -3.41 -4.19
CA ILE A 85 15.53 -2.19 -3.57
C ILE A 85 14.68 -2.53 -2.33
N LEU A 86 13.83 -3.56 -2.42
CA LEU A 86 13.01 -4.02 -1.30
C LEU A 86 13.90 -4.44 -0.12
N ASP A 87 14.89 -5.29 -0.37
CA ASP A 87 15.86 -5.74 0.65
C ASP A 87 16.60 -4.56 1.31
N GLU A 88 16.92 -3.51 0.53
CA GLU A 88 17.56 -2.31 1.08
C GLU A 88 16.61 -1.50 1.97
N PHE A 89 15.33 -1.41 1.62
CA PHE A 89 14.33 -0.75 2.46
C PHE A 89 14.11 -1.52 3.76
N GLU A 90 13.90 -2.84 3.69
CA GLU A 90 13.69 -3.68 4.87
C GLU A 90 14.85 -3.59 5.86
N LYS A 91 16.09 -3.57 5.38
CA LYS A 91 17.28 -3.43 6.23
C LYS A 91 17.40 -2.06 6.94
N ARG A 92 16.66 -1.05 6.49
CA ARG A 92 16.66 0.30 7.08
C ARG A 92 15.52 0.52 8.06
N ILE A 93 14.55 -0.37 8.10
CA ILE A 93 13.39 -0.31 9.00
C ILE A 93 13.72 -1.11 10.27
N ASP A 94 13.51 -0.50 11.42
CA ASP A 94 13.51 -1.24 12.69
C ASP A 94 12.13 -1.94 12.83
N PRO A 95 12.06 -3.27 12.75
CA PRO A 95 10.79 -3.97 12.85
C PRO A 95 10.16 -3.88 14.24
N ASN A 96 10.94 -3.45 15.25
CA ASN A 96 10.50 -3.27 16.63
C ASN A 96 10.45 -1.79 17.05
N GLU A 97 10.20 -0.88 16.08
CA GLU A 97 10.11 0.55 16.35
C GLU A 97 9.06 0.84 17.43
N THR A 98 9.43 1.74 18.34
CA THR A 98 8.60 2.12 19.47
C THR A 98 8.44 3.64 19.50
N SER A 99 7.21 4.14 19.58
CA SER A 99 6.95 5.58 19.71
C SER A 99 7.45 6.14 21.03
N SER A 100 7.67 7.45 21.11
CA SER A 100 7.75 8.12 22.39
C SER A 100 6.43 7.93 23.16
N PRO A 101 6.47 7.77 24.50
CA PRO A 101 5.25 7.76 25.30
C PRO A 101 4.47 9.06 25.17
N PHE A 102 3.14 8.97 25.11
CA PHE A 102 2.24 10.12 25.04
C PHE A 102 1.07 9.97 26.00
N THR A 103 0.45 11.08 26.38
CA THR A 103 -0.62 11.09 27.39
C THR A 103 -1.97 11.43 26.76
N MET A 104 -2.97 10.60 27.04
CA MET A 104 -4.39 10.86 26.77
C MET A 104 -5.22 10.66 28.04
N ASN A 105 -6.07 11.65 28.38
CA ASN A 105 -6.97 11.58 29.54
C ASN A 105 -6.28 11.14 30.83
N GLY A 106 -5.04 11.67 31.08
CA GLY A 106 -4.26 11.38 32.27
C GLY A 106 -3.60 9.99 32.32
N ARG A 107 -3.70 9.21 31.26
CA ARG A 107 -3.00 7.92 31.13
C ARG A 107 -1.92 8.01 30.06
N MET A 108 -0.84 7.28 30.27
CA MET A 108 0.31 7.25 29.37
C MET A 108 0.24 6.01 28.47
N TYR A 109 0.43 6.22 27.18
CA TYR A 109 0.39 5.18 26.16
C TYR A 109 1.67 5.18 25.33
N GLN A 110 1.95 4.06 24.69
CA GLN A 110 3.05 3.88 23.75
C GLN A 110 2.62 2.94 22.63
N VAL A 111 2.89 3.31 21.38
CA VAL A 111 2.68 2.46 20.20
C VAL A 111 3.95 1.70 19.91
N ARG A 112 3.84 0.42 19.63
CA ARG A 112 4.97 -0.46 19.31
C ARG A 112 4.68 -1.28 18.08
N ASN A 113 5.64 -1.32 17.17
CA ASN A 113 5.71 -2.34 16.14
C ASN A 113 6.39 -3.58 16.74
N VAL A 114 6.00 -4.74 16.29
CA VAL A 114 6.56 -6.02 16.76
C VAL A 114 6.92 -6.86 15.55
N GLU A 115 8.15 -7.32 15.48
CA GLU A 115 8.63 -8.14 14.38
C GLU A 115 7.69 -9.33 14.09
N GLY A 116 7.38 -9.54 12.81
CA GLY A 116 6.44 -10.56 12.36
C GLY A 116 4.96 -10.23 12.56
N LYS A 117 4.63 -8.97 12.90
CA LYS A 117 3.29 -8.43 12.94
C LYS A 117 3.08 -7.39 11.86
N ASP A 118 1.90 -7.39 11.23
CA ASP A 118 1.56 -6.45 10.16
C ASP A 118 1.07 -5.09 10.68
N TYR A 119 0.61 -5.05 11.94
CA TYR A 119 0.01 -3.88 12.57
C TYR A 119 0.61 -3.60 13.93
N SER A 120 0.43 -2.36 14.40
CA SER A 120 0.96 -1.90 15.69
C SER A 120 0.17 -2.45 16.88
N GLN A 121 0.80 -2.35 18.02
CA GLN A 121 0.22 -2.61 19.34
C GLN A 121 0.31 -1.36 20.20
N VAL A 122 -0.73 -1.06 20.97
CA VAL A 122 -0.76 0.04 21.93
C VAL A 122 -0.61 -0.51 23.34
N TYR A 123 0.35 0.03 24.07
CA TYR A 123 0.60 -0.31 25.48
C TYR A 123 0.16 0.83 26.38
N LEU A 124 -0.44 0.47 27.52
CA LEU A 124 -0.71 1.38 28.65
C LEU A 124 0.45 1.28 29.62
N LEU A 125 1.01 2.43 29.99
CA LEU A 125 2.14 2.57 30.90
C LEU A 125 1.65 3.14 32.23
N GLU A 126 1.74 2.35 33.33
CA GLU A 126 1.33 2.75 34.68
C GLU A 126 2.50 2.60 35.65
N GLY A 127 3.30 3.65 35.77
CA GLY A 127 4.55 3.60 36.54
C GLY A 127 5.53 2.63 35.90
N MET A 128 5.92 1.57 36.63
CA MET A 128 6.82 0.52 36.14
C MET A 128 6.05 -0.65 35.49
N LYS A 129 4.73 -0.61 35.46
CA LYS A 129 3.90 -1.66 34.86
C LYS A 129 3.49 -1.25 33.44
N GLU A 130 3.65 -2.19 32.51
CA GLU A 130 3.18 -2.07 31.15
C GLU A 130 2.12 -3.14 30.88
N SER A 131 1.10 -2.81 30.11
CA SER A 131 0.06 -3.78 29.71
C SER A 131 -0.39 -3.49 28.29
N LEU A 132 -0.62 -4.55 27.53
CA LEU A 132 -1.21 -4.44 26.18
C LEU A 132 -2.62 -3.87 26.31
N PHE A 133 -2.81 -2.69 25.75
CA PHE A 133 -4.09 -1.97 25.80
C PHE A 133 -4.95 -2.25 24.58
N PHE A 134 -4.34 -2.24 23.38
CA PHE A 134 -5.03 -2.49 22.13
C PHE A 134 -4.08 -3.16 21.13
N ASP A 135 -4.55 -4.21 20.45
CA ASP A 135 -3.79 -4.92 19.43
C ASP A 135 -4.55 -4.88 18.11
N GLU A 136 -4.03 -4.16 17.14
CA GLU A 136 -4.58 -4.06 15.80
C GLU A 136 -4.54 -5.41 15.08
N ASN A 137 -3.51 -6.24 15.34
CA ASN A 137 -3.38 -7.55 14.71
C ASN A 137 -4.53 -8.50 15.08
N GLU A 138 -5.01 -8.43 16.33
CA GLU A 138 -6.20 -9.22 16.74
C GLU A 138 -7.47 -8.72 16.03
N ARG A 139 -7.55 -7.42 15.73
CA ARG A 139 -8.67 -6.84 14.97
C ARG A 139 -8.63 -7.23 13.50
N ALA A 140 -7.45 -7.25 12.91
CA ALA A 140 -7.20 -7.61 11.50
C ALA A 140 -7.37 -9.11 11.22
N LYS A 141 -7.31 -9.95 12.24
CA LYS A 141 -7.29 -11.41 12.11
C LYS A 141 -8.47 -11.95 11.29
N GLY A 142 -8.17 -12.67 10.22
CA GLY A 142 -9.16 -13.26 9.32
C GLY A 142 -9.89 -12.26 8.43
N LYS A 143 -9.41 -11.03 8.32
CA LYS A 143 -9.90 -10.01 7.40
C LYS A 143 -9.01 -9.96 6.15
N SER A 144 -9.60 -9.68 5.01
CA SER A 144 -8.87 -9.44 3.76
C SER A 144 -8.25 -8.05 3.68
N PHE A 145 -8.76 -7.13 4.49
CA PHE A 145 -8.28 -5.76 4.63
C PHE A 145 -8.56 -5.26 6.05
N TYR A 146 -7.67 -4.44 6.59
CA TYR A 146 -7.84 -3.74 7.85
C TYR A 146 -7.09 -2.41 7.81
N ASP A 147 -7.76 -1.35 8.23
CA ASP A 147 -7.18 -0.04 8.42
C ASP A 147 -7.80 0.62 9.66
N LEU A 148 -6.94 1.12 10.54
CA LEU A 148 -7.32 1.83 11.75
C LEU A 148 -7.28 3.33 11.48
N SER A 149 -8.43 3.99 11.53
CA SER A 149 -8.48 5.46 11.44
C SER A 149 -7.92 6.11 12.70
N ASP A 150 -8.45 5.69 13.85
CA ASP A 150 -8.06 6.22 15.16
C ASP A 150 -8.65 5.37 16.29
N TRP A 151 -8.10 5.55 17.50
CA TRP A 151 -8.66 5.03 18.74
C TRP A 151 -8.64 6.11 19.82
N VAL A 152 -9.78 6.36 20.44
CA VAL A 152 -9.94 7.45 21.38
C VAL A 152 -10.60 6.96 22.68
N PRO A 153 -9.89 7.04 23.83
CA PRO A 153 -10.52 6.73 25.13
C PRO A 153 -11.49 7.84 25.52
N SER A 154 -12.60 7.45 26.16
CA SER A 154 -13.55 8.42 26.77
C SER A 154 -12.86 9.27 27.84
N PRO A 155 -13.35 10.48 28.16
CA PRO A 155 -12.73 11.34 29.17
C PRO A 155 -12.49 10.68 30.54
N ASN A 156 -13.37 9.77 30.93
CA ASN A 156 -13.24 8.98 32.17
C ASN A 156 -12.47 7.64 31.97
N ASN A 157 -11.91 7.41 30.78
CA ASN A 157 -11.23 6.18 30.41
C ASN A 157 -12.05 4.88 30.52
N ALA A 158 -13.37 4.96 30.68
CA ALA A 158 -14.21 3.76 30.80
C ALA A 158 -14.43 3.05 29.47
N LEU A 159 -14.53 3.80 28.38
CA LEU A 159 -14.73 3.28 27.02
C LEU A 159 -13.57 3.63 26.10
N LEU A 160 -13.44 2.87 25.02
CA LEU A 160 -12.56 3.14 23.90
C LEU A 160 -13.41 3.14 22.62
N ALA A 161 -13.43 4.26 21.91
CA ALA A 161 -13.96 4.35 20.55
C ALA A 161 -12.85 3.97 19.56
N ILE A 162 -13.17 3.16 18.55
CA ILE A 162 -12.24 2.63 17.56
C ILE A 162 -12.88 2.77 16.19
N GLY A 163 -12.25 3.54 15.30
CA GLY A 163 -12.69 3.73 13.91
C GLY A 163 -11.92 2.79 12.97
N GLU A 164 -12.61 1.83 12.34
CA GLU A 164 -11.99 0.75 11.57
C GLU A 164 -12.62 0.62 10.19
N ASP A 165 -11.79 0.46 9.14
CA ASP A 165 -12.22 0.08 7.78
C ASP A 165 -11.77 -1.36 7.49
N PHE A 166 -12.73 -2.22 7.15
CA PHE A 166 -12.47 -3.63 6.81
C PHE A 166 -12.61 -3.94 5.31
N ILE A 167 -12.86 -2.92 4.49
CA ILE A 167 -13.16 -3.09 3.05
C ILE A 167 -12.26 -2.27 2.11
N GLY A 168 -11.38 -1.41 2.65
CA GLY A 168 -10.46 -0.60 1.86
C GLY A 168 -11.13 0.53 1.08
N ARG A 169 -12.23 1.10 1.60
CA ARG A 169 -13.01 2.15 0.93
C ARG A 169 -13.03 3.48 1.70
N ARG A 170 -12.24 3.59 2.76
CA ARG A 170 -12.29 4.72 3.71
C ARG A 170 -13.70 4.89 4.29
N SER A 171 -14.39 3.77 4.47
CA SER A 171 -15.69 3.69 5.11
C SER A 171 -15.51 3.09 6.48
N TYR A 172 -15.30 3.97 7.44
CA TYR A 172 -14.97 3.57 8.81
C TYR A 172 -16.25 3.31 9.61
N THR A 173 -16.22 2.22 10.35
CA THR A 173 -17.22 1.90 11.36
C THR A 173 -16.62 2.19 12.73
N ILE A 174 -17.28 3.04 13.52
CA ILE A 174 -16.85 3.29 14.89
C ILE A 174 -17.50 2.25 15.81
N THR A 175 -16.67 1.50 16.51
CA THR A 175 -17.07 0.54 17.54
C THR A 175 -16.61 1.01 18.92
N PHE A 176 -17.24 0.51 19.97
CA PHE A 176 -16.93 0.90 21.35
C PHE A 176 -16.55 -0.33 22.18
N ARG A 177 -15.45 -0.23 22.92
CA ARG A 177 -14.99 -1.26 23.85
C ARG A 177 -15.06 -0.76 25.29
N ASP A 178 -15.62 -1.55 26.19
CA ASP A 178 -15.52 -1.33 27.63
C ASP A 178 -14.09 -1.67 28.09
N ASN A 179 -13.37 -0.71 28.63
CA ASN A 179 -11.97 -0.87 29.01
C ASN A 179 -11.76 -1.72 30.28
N LYS A 180 -12.78 -1.90 31.12
CA LYS A 180 -12.71 -2.74 32.31
C LYS A 180 -12.85 -4.22 31.96
N THR A 181 -13.76 -4.54 31.04
CA THR A 181 -14.08 -5.93 30.67
C THR A 181 -13.41 -6.39 29.40
N GLY A 182 -12.90 -5.46 28.57
CA GLY A 182 -12.37 -5.72 27.24
C GLY A 182 -13.44 -6.06 26.19
N LYS A 183 -14.74 -6.04 26.55
CA LYS A 183 -15.83 -6.43 25.65
C LYS A 183 -16.29 -5.27 24.79
N PHE A 184 -16.60 -5.57 23.52
CA PHE A 184 -17.22 -4.62 22.61
C PHE A 184 -18.70 -4.46 22.91
N LEU A 185 -19.19 -3.22 22.85
CA LEU A 185 -20.61 -2.89 22.93
C LEU A 185 -21.32 -3.28 21.62
N LYS A 186 -22.65 -3.30 21.65
CA LYS A 186 -23.46 -3.56 20.45
C LYS A 186 -23.59 -2.34 19.55
N ASP A 187 -23.40 -1.15 20.13
CA ASP A 187 -23.53 0.12 19.43
C ASP A 187 -22.40 0.28 18.40
N LYS A 188 -22.78 0.82 17.22
CA LYS A 188 -21.88 1.13 16.12
C LYS A 188 -22.36 2.40 15.42
N ILE A 189 -21.43 3.14 14.88
CA ILE A 189 -21.68 4.34 14.07
C ILE A 189 -20.97 4.19 12.72
#